data_abca83719ecc613e09d34cba7746bd8d
#
_entry.id   abca83719ecc613e09d34cba7746bd8d
#
_cell.length_a   1.000
_cell.length_b   1.000
_cell.length_c   1.000
_cell.angle_alpha   90.00
_cell.angle_beta   90.00
_cell.angle_gamma   90.00
#
_symmetry.space_group_name_H-M   'P 1'
#
loop_
_entity.id
_entity.type
_entity.pdbx_description
1 polymer ?
#
loop_
_entity_poly.entity_id
_entity_poly.type
_entity_poly.pdbx_seq_one_letter_code
_entity_poly.pdbx_strand_id
1 'polypeptide(L)'
;MKKILILFTALLGMATSQAQQSGGDCFEGLSRKIGFSQMIPPHGLEITYDKTVHVIFPAPVKYVDLGSTDLLAGKADGAENVIRVKAATKHFRQETNMSVITEDGNFYSFNVKYADEPLLLNVEMCDFIHDGETVNRPNNAMEIYLTELDNESPRLVRLIMKSVHQRDKRRIRHVGCKRFGVQFLLKGLYAHSDLLYFHTEVRNSSNVPFDVDFVTFKIADKKVVKRTAMQEQVVYPLRAFNYVTRVDGRKSACTVFALPKFTIPDDKKLVVEMFEKQGGRHQAFELENGDLVRAETVNELKVR
;
A
#
# COMPACT_ATOMS: atom_id res chain seq x y z
N MET A 1 -57.15 41.18 35.77
CA MET A 1 -55.78 41.08 36.32
C MET A 1 -55.05 39.75 36.02
N LYS A 2 -55.75 38.65 35.82
CA LYS A 2 -55.07 37.31 35.50
C LYS A 2 -54.47 37.17 34.06
N LYS A 3 -54.94 37.99 33.11
CA LYS A 3 -54.43 37.91 31.72
C LYS A 3 -53.10 38.68 31.45
N ILE A 4 -52.77 39.65 32.29
CA ILE A 4 -51.55 40.45 32.20
C ILE A 4 -50.34 39.69 32.78
N LEU A 5 -50.60 38.83 33.79
CA LEU A 5 -49.55 38.06 34.45
C LEU A 5 -48.98 36.95 33.56
N ILE A 6 -49.79 36.37 32.62
CA ILE A 6 -49.36 35.31 31.68
C ILE A 6 -48.50 35.88 30.56
N LEU A 7 -48.73 37.16 30.18
CA LEU A 7 -47.92 37.80 29.14
C LEU A 7 -46.50 38.16 29.59
N PHE A 8 -46.34 38.44 30.92
CA PHE A 8 -45.04 38.76 31.49
C PHE A 8 -44.13 37.52 31.69
N THR A 9 -44.72 36.38 31.95
CA THR A 9 -43.94 35.09 32.06
C THR A 9 -43.50 34.54 30.71
N ALA A 10 -44.23 34.84 29.61
CA ALA A 10 -43.82 34.45 28.27
C ALA A 10 -42.69 35.32 27.70
N LEU A 11 -42.52 36.56 28.18
CA LEU A 11 -41.45 37.46 27.75
C LEU A 11 -40.10 37.18 28.47
N LEU A 12 -40.12 36.54 29.64
CA LEU A 12 -38.93 36.20 30.41
C LEU A 12 -38.26 34.88 29.94
N GLY A 13 -38.96 34.09 29.11
CA GLY A 13 -38.48 32.81 28.59
C GLY A 13 -37.66 32.91 27.31
N MET A 14 -37.57 34.09 26.67
CA MET A 14 -36.82 34.26 25.41
C MET A 14 -35.44 34.91 25.55
N ALA A 15 -34.94 35.12 26.77
CA ALA A 15 -33.68 35.84 27.00
C ALA A 15 -32.49 34.98 27.41
N THR A 16 -32.56 33.66 27.25
CA THR A 16 -31.43 32.78 27.62
C THR A 16 -31.10 31.75 26.58
N SER A 17 -30.85 32.17 25.34
CA SER A 17 -30.13 31.31 24.37
C SER A 17 -29.13 32.12 23.54
N GLN A 18 -28.34 32.94 24.22
CA GLN A 18 -27.03 33.35 23.72
C GLN A 18 -25.96 32.65 24.55
N ALA A 19 -25.89 31.32 24.41
CA ALA A 19 -24.78 30.56 24.91
C ALA A 19 -23.62 30.69 23.92
N GLN A 20 -22.60 31.41 24.38
CA GLN A 20 -21.19 31.14 24.14
C GLN A 20 -20.76 30.89 22.71
N GLN A 21 -20.59 31.93 21.93
CA GLN A 21 -19.50 32.05 21.00
C GLN A 21 -18.44 32.99 21.58
N SER A 22 -17.69 32.52 22.53
CA SER A 22 -16.42 33.13 22.92
C SER A 22 -15.26 32.24 22.54
N GLY A 23 -15.11 31.97 21.27
CA GLY A 23 -13.80 31.71 20.67
C GLY A 23 -13.26 33.08 20.27
N GLY A 24 -12.63 33.80 21.17
CA GLY A 24 -11.93 35.02 20.83
C GLY A 24 -10.95 34.72 19.66
N ASP A 25 -11.08 35.48 18.59
CA ASP A 25 -10.04 35.52 17.57
C ASP A 25 -8.76 35.95 18.27
N CYS A 26 -7.83 35.01 18.48
CA CYS A 26 -6.52 35.28 19.12
C CYS A 26 -5.58 36.07 18.21
N PHE A 27 -6.04 36.50 17.03
CA PHE A 27 -5.25 37.26 16.08
C PHE A 27 -5.59 38.74 16.14
N GLU A 28 -4.59 39.60 16.38
CA GLU A 28 -4.71 41.06 16.43
C GLU A 28 -4.85 41.73 15.06
N GLY A 29 -5.04 40.99 13.98
CA GLY A 29 -5.11 41.54 12.62
C GLY A 29 -6.24 40.94 11.79
N LEU A 30 -6.40 41.49 10.58
CA LEU A 30 -7.31 40.93 9.59
C LEU A 30 -6.83 39.54 9.15
N SER A 31 -7.46 38.50 9.64
CA SER A 31 -7.17 37.12 9.28
C SER A 31 -8.41 36.42 8.73
N ARG A 32 -8.21 35.55 7.73
CA ARG A 32 -9.25 34.62 7.28
C ARG A 32 -9.25 33.39 8.17
N LYS A 33 -10.42 32.96 8.61
CA LYS A 33 -10.56 31.68 9.33
C LYS A 33 -10.22 30.53 8.38
N ILE A 34 -9.34 29.63 8.84
CA ILE A 34 -9.06 28.38 8.14
C ILE A 34 -10.20 27.41 8.43
N GLY A 35 -10.89 26.96 7.39
CA GLY A 35 -11.94 25.96 7.51
C GLY A 35 -11.39 24.53 7.53
N PHE A 36 -12.15 23.58 8.08
CA PHE A 36 -11.78 22.17 8.10
C PHE A 36 -11.48 21.59 6.72
N SER A 37 -12.11 22.12 5.66
CA SER A 37 -11.84 21.71 4.26
C SER A 37 -10.44 22.09 3.77
N GLN A 38 -9.74 22.98 4.47
CA GLN A 38 -8.37 23.42 4.16
C GLN A 38 -7.32 22.72 5.01
N MET A 39 -7.76 21.92 5.99
CA MET A 39 -6.87 21.18 6.88
C MET A 39 -6.35 19.92 6.17
N ILE A 40 -5.05 19.70 6.22
CA ILE A 40 -4.42 18.43 5.89
C ILE A 40 -4.40 17.59 7.18
N PRO A 41 -5.17 16.50 7.26
CA PRO A 41 -5.21 15.68 8.48
C PRO A 41 -3.85 15.02 8.71
N PRO A 42 -3.27 15.13 9.93
CA PRO A 42 -2.02 14.47 10.24
C PRO A 42 -2.20 12.96 10.41
N HIS A 43 -1.18 12.19 10.03
CA HIS A 43 -1.07 10.78 10.33
C HIS A 43 -0.54 10.59 11.75
N GLY A 44 -1.11 9.66 12.52
CA GLY A 44 -0.59 9.30 13.84
C GLY A 44 0.69 8.45 13.70
N LEU A 45 1.78 8.85 14.39
CA LEU A 45 3.03 8.11 14.41
C LEU A 45 3.50 7.88 15.83
N GLU A 46 3.71 6.62 16.20
CA GLU A 46 4.29 6.23 17.48
C GLU A 46 5.79 5.97 17.29
N ILE A 47 6.60 6.55 18.18
CA ILE A 47 8.06 6.34 18.17
C ILE A 47 8.57 6.02 19.56
N THR A 48 9.75 5.39 19.64
CA THR A 48 10.41 5.05 20.90
C THR A 48 11.88 5.43 20.87
N TYR A 49 12.52 5.40 22.02
CA TYR A 49 13.95 5.64 22.15
C TYR A 49 14.81 4.45 21.71
N ASP A 50 14.34 3.23 21.94
CA ASP A 50 15.14 2.01 21.77
C ASP A 50 14.99 1.36 20.38
N LYS A 51 13.95 1.72 19.61
CA LYS A 51 13.70 1.22 18.24
C LYS A 51 13.59 2.38 17.26
N THR A 52 13.92 2.13 16.01
CA THR A 52 13.77 3.10 14.90
C THR A 52 12.52 2.79 14.10
N VAL A 53 11.71 3.79 13.85
CA VAL A 53 10.57 3.71 12.94
C VAL A 53 11.01 4.19 11.55
N HIS A 54 10.68 3.43 10.52
CA HIS A 54 10.94 3.78 9.13
C HIS A 54 9.64 4.21 8.46
N VAL A 55 9.66 5.39 7.88
CA VAL A 55 8.55 5.91 7.07
C VAL A 55 9.00 5.96 5.61
N ILE A 56 8.31 5.20 4.77
CA ILE A 56 8.63 4.99 3.36
C ILE A 56 7.67 5.82 2.52
N PHE A 57 8.20 6.70 1.69
CA PHE A 57 7.43 7.59 0.83
C PHE A 57 7.45 7.11 -0.64
N PRO A 58 6.44 7.50 -1.44
CA PRO A 58 6.37 7.15 -2.86
C PRO A 58 7.42 7.83 -3.74
N ALA A 59 8.06 8.89 -3.23
CA ALA A 59 9.09 9.65 -3.93
C ALA A 59 10.21 10.05 -2.96
N PRO A 60 11.41 10.42 -3.46
CA PRO A 60 12.50 10.90 -2.63
C PRO A 60 12.07 12.05 -1.73
N VAL A 61 12.58 12.07 -0.50
CA VAL A 61 12.26 13.10 0.47
C VAL A 61 13.15 14.32 0.21
N LYS A 62 12.49 15.46 -0.03
CA LYS A 62 13.14 16.74 -0.25
C LYS A 62 13.42 17.49 1.06
N TYR A 63 12.45 17.49 1.96
CA TYR A 63 12.50 18.26 3.19
C TYR A 63 11.80 17.54 4.34
N VAL A 64 12.38 17.65 5.53
CA VAL A 64 11.80 17.18 6.80
C VAL A 64 11.87 18.29 7.82
N ASP A 65 10.75 18.57 8.47
CA ASP A 65 10.65 19.51 9.58
C ASP A 65 10.17 18.79 10.84
N LEU A 66 10.85 19.03 11.95
CA LEU A 66 10.59 18.43 13.25
C LEU A 66 10.09 19.50 14.22
N GLY A 67 8.91 19.30 14.79
CA GLY A 67 8.31 20.27 15.72
C GLY A 67 8.93 20.30 17.12
N SER A 68 9.78 19.34 17.46
CA SER A 68 10.47 19.26 18.75
C SER A 68 11.86 18.67 18.62
N THR A 69 12.75 19.06 19.51
CA THR A 69 14.07 18.46 19.72
C THR A 69 14.01 17.05 20.31
N ASP A 70 12.83 16.60 20.77
CA ASP A 70 12.63 15.23 21.25
C ASP A 70 12.57 14.19 20.11
N LEU A 71 12.57 14.65 18.86
CA LEU A 71 12.60 13.82 17.68
C LEU A 71 13.98 13.81 17.03
N LEU A 72 14.38 12.65 16.55
CA LEU A 72 15.48 12.47 15.63
C LEU A 72 14.94 11.90 14.32
N ALA A 73 15.20 12.56 13.21
CA ALA A 73 14.88 12.04 11.91
C ALA A 73 16.06 12.22 10.95
N GLY A 74 16.21 11.28 10.02
CA GLY A 74 17.25 11.33 9.00
C GLY A 74 16.90 10.41 7.84
N LYS A 75 17.39 10.74 6.65
CA LYS A 75 17.28 9.85 5.50
C LYS A 75 18.03 8.55 5.75
N ALA A 76 17.53 7.44 5.24
CA ALA A 76 18.26 6.19 5.24
C ALA A 76 19.36 6.22 4.17
N ASP A 77 20.53 5.69 4.49
CA ASP A 77 21.65 5.65 3.55
C ASP A 77 21.27 4.78 2.34
N GLY A 78 21.38 5.33 1.14
CA GLY A 78 21.04 4.64 -0.11
C GLY A 78 19.53 4.52 -0.40
N ALA A 79 18.65 5.12 0.43
CA ALA A 79 17.20 5.12 0.21
C ALA A 79 16.62 6.53 0.49
N GLU A 80 16.66 7.39 -0.51
CA GLU A 80 16.26 8.80 -0.39
C GLU A 80 14.76 9.00 -0.10
N ASN A 81 13.95 7.99 -0.31
CA ASN A 81 12.52 7.98 -0.04
C ASN A 81 12.17 7.39 1.33
N VAL A 82 13.16 7.08 2.18
CA VAL A 82 12.95 6.53 3.52
C VAL A 82 13.47 7.47 4.58
N ILE A 83 12.62 7.80 5.54
CA ILE A 83 12.99 8.54 6.74
C ILE A 83 13.01 7.62 7.94
N ARG A 84 14.13 7.61 8.64
CA ARG A 84 14.29 6.97 9.95
C ARG A 84 13.89 7.96 11.02
N VAL A 85 12.94 7.58 11.87
CA VAL A 85 12.45 8.43 12.97
C VAL A 85 12.65 7.69 14.29
N LYS A 86 13.14 8.42 15.29
CA LYS A 86 13.41 7.89 16.62
C LYS A 86 13.20 8.98 17.67
N ALA A 87 12.85 8.61 18.90
CA ALA A 87 12.84 9.55 20.00
C ALA A 87 14.28 9.90 20.43
N ALA A 88 14.56 11.19 20.61
CA ALA A 88 15.80 11.68 21.20
C ALA A 88 15.78 11.57 22.73
N THR A 89 14.60 11.71 23.32
CA THR A 89 14.34 11.69 24.76
C THR A 89 13.40 10.54 25.10
N LYS A 90 13.71 9.78 26.16
CA LYS A 90 12.79 8.75 26.67
C LYS A 90 11.57 9.38 27.32
N HIS A 91 10.41 8.80 27.05
CA HIS A 91 9.12 9.16 27.68
C HIS A 91 8.74 10.64 27.58
N PHE A 92 9.04 11.28 26.45
CA PHE A 92 8.52 12.64 26.26
C PHE A 92 6.98 12.63 26.30
N ARG A 93 6.38 13.62 26.99
CA ARG A 93 4.97 13.58 27.37
C ARG A 93 4.06 14.27 26.36
N GLN A 94 4.57 15.27 25.66
CA GLN A 94 3.77 16.09 24.76
C GLN A 94 3.83 15.53 23.34
N GLU A 95 2.67 15.39 22.72
CA GLU A 95 2.63 15.14 21.28
C GLU A 95 3.30 16.29 20.54
N THR A 96 3.99 15.96 19.50
CA THR A 96 4.67 16.92 18.60
C THR A 96 4.34 16.58 17.15
N ASN A 97 4.85 17.36 16.23
CA ASN A 97 4.59 17.14 14.81
C ASN A 97 5.88 16.89 14.02
N MET A 98 5.71 16.24 12.91
CA MET A 98 6.71 16.11 11.87
C MET A 98 6.04 16.36 10.52
N SER A 99 6.69 17.15 9.67
CA SER A 99 6.22 17.41 8.31
C SER A 99 7.28 16.96 7.30
N VAL A 100 6.82 16.32 6.23
CA VAL A 100 7.69 15.82 5.18
C VAL A 100 7.21 16.31 3.82
N ILE A 101 8.12 16.81 3.00
CA ILE A 101 7.87 17.18 1.60
C ILE A 101 8.71 16.28 0.71
N THR A 102 8.08 15.64 -0.25
CA THR A 102 8.74 14.81 -1.25
C THR A 102 9.05 15.59 -2.53
N GLU A 103 9.95 15.09 -3.37
CA GLU A 103 10.36 15.77 -4.61
C GLU A 103 9.23 15.95 -5.62
N ASP A 104 8.23 15.06 -5.58
CA ASP A 104 7.00 15.18 -6.38
C ASP A 104 6.01 16.24 -5.87
N GLY A 105 6.42 17.00 -4.80
CA GLY A 105 5.64 18.10 -4.22
C GLY A 105 4.53 17.68 -3.26
N ASN A 106 4.44 16.41 -2.87
CA ASN A 106 3.48 15.98 -1.89
C ASN A 106 3.91 16.39 -0.47
N PHE A 107 2.93 16.81 0.35
CA PHE A 107 3.11 17.18 1.75
C PHE A 107 2.46 16.15 2.65
N TYR A 108 3.23 15.64 3.60
CA TYR A 108 2.78 14.68 4.62
C TYR A 108 2.93 15.29 6.01
N SER A 109 1.85 15.28 6.77
CA SER A 109 1.82 15.77 8.16
C SER A 109 1.66 14.59 9.11
N PHE A 110 2.46 14.60 10.18
CA PHE A 110 2.41 13.57 11.23
C PHE A 110 2.20 14.24 12.59
N ASN A 111 1.35 13.60 13.40
CA ASN A 111 1.26 13.85 14.83
C ASN A 111 2.03 12.74 15.53
N VAL A 112 3.09 13.08 16.26
CA VAL A 112 4.08 12.13 16.78
C VAL A 112 3.98 12.06 18.29
N LYS A 113 3.86 10.85 18.83
CA LYS A 113 3.86 10.58 20.27
C LYS A 113 4.87 9.50 20.65
N TYR A 114 5.30 9.52 21.90
CA TYR A 114 6.12 8.46 22.48
C TYR A 114 5.25 7.24 22.79
N ALA A 115 5.77 6.05 22.47
CA ALA A 115 5.23 4.78 22.91
C ALA A 115 6.41 3.84 23.27
N ASP A 116 6.35 3.16 24.41
CA ASP A 116 7.40 2.19 24.79
C ASP A 116 7.50 1.05 23.77
N GLU A 117 6.35 0.61 23.27
CA GLU A 117 6.24 -0.41 22.22
C GLU A 117 5.38 0.15 21.08
N PRO A 118 6.00 0.83 20.09
CA PRO A 118 5.26 1.31 18.91
C PRO A 118 4.57 0.18 18.16
N LEU A 119 3.33 0.38 17.79
CA LEU A 119 2.54 -0.61 17.07
C LEU A 119 3.13 -0.93 15.69
N LEU A 120 3.69 0.09 15.01
CA LEU A 120 4.25 -0.03 13.67
C LEU A 120 5.69 0.49 13.67
N LEU A 121 6.64 -0.34 13.22
CA LEU A 121 8.05 0.06 13.04
C LEU A 121 8.38 0.43 11.59
N ASN A 122 7.55 -0.01 10.64
CA ASN A 122 7.72 0.31 9.23
C ASN A 122 6.37 0.77 8.68
N VAL A 123 6.32 2.02 8.25
CA VAL A 123 5.10 2.68 7.75
C VAL A 123 5.31 3.05 6.29
N GLU A 124 4.49 2.54 5.40
CA GLU A 124 4.49 2.92 4.00
C GLU A 124 3.38 3.93 3.73
N MET A 125 3.75 5.10 3.16
CA MET A 125 2.82 6.18 2.84
C MET A 125 2.15 6.00 1.47
N CYS A 126 2.35 4.85 0.83
CA CYS A 126 1.69 4.46 -0.40
C CYS A 126 0.82 3.24 -0.12
N ASP A 127 -0.42 3.23 -0.58
CA ASP A 127 -1.32 2.08 -0.47
C ASP A 127 -0.90 0.95 -1.45
N PHE A 128 0.34 0.52 -1.42
CA PHE A 128 0.80 -0.53 -2.32
C PHE A 128 0.37 -1.93 -1.89
N ILE A 129 0.12 -2.11 -0.60
CA ILE A 129 -0.10 -3.43 -0.04
C ILE A 129 -1.30 -3.48 0.93
N HIS A 130 -1.79 -2.34 1.42
CA HIS A 130 -2.72 -2.29 2.55
C HIS A 130 -3.97 -1.44 2.29
N ASP A 131 -4.87 -1.93 1.44
CA ASP A 131 -6.28 -1.58 1.57
C ASP A 131 -7.00 -2.75 2.27
N GLY A 132 -7.19 -2.55 3.58
CA GLY A 132 -8.09 -3.40 4.36
C GLY A 132 -7.45 -4.60 5.07
N GLU A 133 -7.50 -4.55 6.38
CA GLU A 133 -7.26 -5.57 7.40
C GLU A 133 -5.80 -5.91 7.74
N THR A 134 -5.51 -5.72 9.02
CA THR A 134 -4.32 -6.20 9.72
C THR A 134 -4.13 -7.69 9.47
N VAL A 135 -3.33 -8.04 8.50
CA VAL A 135 -2.96 -9.42 8.24
C VAL A 135 -1.72 -9.74 9.05
N ASN A 136 -1.86 -10.73 9.92
CA ASN A 136 -0.75 -11.39 10.58
C ASN A 136 0.16 -12.00 9.49
N ARG A 137 1.26 -11.30 9.14
CA ARG A 137 2.21 -11.76 8.12
C ARG A 137 3.25 -12.65 8.77
N PRO A 138 3.56 -13.80 8.18
CA PRO A 138 4.81 -14.48 8.51
C PRO A 138 5.99 -13.57 8.14
N ASN A 139 7.05 -13.60 8.94
CA ASN A 139 8.27 -12.76 8.86
C ASN A 139 9.02 -12.77 7.52
N ASN A 140 8.55 -13.49 6.51
CA ASN A 140 9.14 -13.61 5.17
C ASN A 140 8.34 -12.91 4.07
N ALA A 141 7.32 -12.13 4.42
CA ALA A 141 6.51 -11.44 3.42
C ALA A 141 7.25 -10.21 2.92
N MET A 142 7.78 -10.34 1.72
CA MET A 142 8.30 -9.29 0.87
C MET A 142 9.26 -8.31 1.56
N GLU A 143 10.54 -8.60 1.53
CA GLU A 143 11.56 -7.56 1.61
C GLU A 143 11.25 -6.53 0.53
N ILE A 144 10.96 -5.30 0.97
CA ILE A 144 10.73 -4.18 0.05
C ILE A 144 12.10 -3.79 -0.47
N TYR A 145 12.46 -4.25 -1.66
CA TYR A 145 13.64 -3.78 -2.37
C TYR A 145 13.39 -2.35 -2.87
N LEU A 146 13.72 -1.38 -2.04
CA LEU A 146 13.49 0.05 -2.32
C LEU A 146 14.36 0.59 -3.44
N THR A 147 15.47 -0.09 -3.73
CA THR A 147 16.48 0.32 -4.72
C THR A 147 16.20 -0.16 -6.14
N GLU A 148 15.20 -1.03 -6.36
CA GLU A 148 15.08 -1.80 -7.60
C GLU A 148 13.97 -1.32 -8.56
N LEU A 149 13.33 -0.20 -8.29
CA LEU A 149 12.43 0.44 -9.26
C LEU A 149 13.23 1.20 -10.35
N ASP A 150 14.57 1.12 -10.30
CA ASP A 150 15.50 1.88 -11.13
C ASP A 150 15.12 3.37 -11.17
N ASN A 151 14.77 3.91 -12.31
CA ASN A 151 14.38 5.32 -12.47
C ASN A 151 12.87 5.54 -12.45
N GLU A 152 12.05 4.51 -12.12
CA GLU A 152 10.60 4.64 -12.15
C GLU A 152 10.05 5.21 -10.85
N SER A 153 9.22 6.24 -10.98
CA SER A 153 8.53 6.82 -9.84
C SER A 153 7.56 5.82 -9.21
N PRO A 154 7.66 5.53 -7.90
CA PRO A 154 6.70 4.66 -7.20
C PRO A 154 5.25 5.08 -7.41
N ARG A 155 4.99 6.39 -7.54
CA ARG A 155 3.66 6.93 -7.84
C ARG A 155 3.17 6.51 -9.23
N LEU A 156 4.04 6.54 -10.25
CA LEU A 156 3.69 6.10 -11.59
C LEU A 156 3.40 4.60 -11.63
N VAL A 157 4.25 3.80 -10.99
CA VAL A 157 4.07 2.35 -10.86
C VAL A 157 2.70 2.05 -10.22
N ARG A 158 2.35 2.73 -9.14
CA ARG A 158 1.04 2.59 -8.49
C ARG A 158 -0.12 2.98 -9.41
N LEU A 159 -0.03 4.10 -10.11
CA LEU A 159 -1.07 4.54 -11.05
C LEU A 159 -1.29 3.52 -12.17
N ILE A 160 -0.20 2.95 -12.70
CA ILE A 160 -0.27 1.89 -13.71
C ILE A 160 -0.99 0.66 -13.14
N MET A 161 -0.55 0.17 -11.97
CA MET A 161 -1.14 -1.01 -11.33
C MET A 161 -2.63 -0.80 -11.02
N LYS A 162 -2.99 0.36 -10.47
CA LYS A 162 -4.38 0.76 -10.22
C LYS A 162 -5.20 0.78 -11.51
N SER A 163 -4.67 1.37 -12.57
CA SER A 163 -5.34 1.45 -13.87
C SER A 163 -5.56 0.06 -14.48
N VAL A 164 -4.58 -0.83 -14.37
CA VAL A 164 -4.67 -2.23 -14.80
C VAL A 164 -5.77 -2.96 -14.01
N HIS A 165 -5.74 -2.82 -12.67
CA HIS A 165 -6.72 -3.43 -11.78
C HIS A 165 -8.15 -2.92 -12.05
N GLN A 166 -8.34 -1.61 -12.18
CA GLN A 166 -9.66 -1.00 -12.42
C GLN A 166 -10.26 -1.35 -13.79
N ARG A 167 -9.43 -1.47 -14.82
CA ARG A 167 -9.89 -1.91 -16.14
C ARG A 167 -10.41 -3.33 -16.15
N ASP A 168 -9.84 -4.19 -15.34
CA ASP A 168 -10.22 -5.58 -15.10
C ASP A 168 -10.53 -6.40 -16.37
N LYS A 169 -9.85 -6.09 -17.49
CA LYS A 169 -10.05 -6.78 -18.76
C LYS A 169 -9.21 -8.04 -18.86
N ARG A 170 -9.84 -9.15 -19.22
CA ARG A 170 -9.15 -10.39 -19.53
C ARG A 170 -8.64 -10.37 -20.97
N ARG A 171 -7.34 -10.17 -21.16
CA ARG A 171 -6.63 -10.17 -22.44
C ARG A 171 -6.03 -11.55 -22.75
N ILE A 172 -5.49 -12.20 -21.73
CA ILE A 172 -4.90 -13.53 -21.82
C ILE A 172 -5.94 -14.55 -21.42
N ARG A 173 -6.19 -15.55 -22.28
CA ARG A 173 -7.24 -16.56 -22.05
C ARG A 173 -6.70 -17.98 -21.86
N HIS A 174 -5.46 -18.24 -22.31
CA HIS A 174 -4.86 -19.56 -22.32
C HIS A 174 -3.99 -19.85 -21.10
N VAL A 175 -3.67 -18.86 -20.26
CA VAL A 175 -2.81 -19.01 -19.09
C VAL A 175 -3.64 -19.07 -17.82
N GLY A 176 -3.52 -20.17 -17.08
CA GLY A 176 -4.19 -20.37 -15.80
C GLY A 176 -4.29 -21.83 -15.41
N CYS A 177 -4.68 -22.06 -14.16
CA CYS A 177 -4.90 -23.38 -13.58
C CYS A 177 -6.27 -23.40 -12.88
N LYS A 178 -6.92 -24.58 -12.90
CA LYS A 178 -8.16 -24.81 -12.15
C LYS A 178 -8.07 -26.17 -11.46
N ARG A 179 -7.94 -26.18 -10.13
CA ARG A 179 -7.90 -27.39 -9.31
C ARG A 179 -8.64 -27.15 -7.99
N PHE A 180 -9.22 -28.19 -7.44
CA PHE A 180 -9.85 -28.17 -6.10
C PHE A 180 -10.91 -27.09 -5.91
N GLY A 181 -11.65 -26.73 -6.97
CA GLY A 181 -12.65 -25.66 -6.92
C GLY A 181 -12.08 -24.23 -6.92
N VAL A 182 -10.76 -24.08 -7.00
CA VAL A 182 -10.08 -22.79 -7.13
C VAL A 182 -9.49 -22.68 -8.53
N GLN A 183 -9.59 -21.50 -9.11
CA GLN A 183 -8.99 -21.15 -10.39
C GLN A 183 -8.03 -19.97 -10.18
N PHE A 184 -6.79 -20.12 -10.61
CA PHE A 184 -5.78 -19.07 -10.64
C PHE A 184 -5.39 -18.81 -12.09
N LEU A 185 -5.50 -17.57 -12.55
CA LEU A 185 -5.27 -17.23 -13.95
C LEU A 185 -4.59 -15.87 -14.12
N LEU A 186 -3.88 -15.74 -15.24
CA LEU A 186 -3.33 -14.49 -15.73
C LEU A 186 -4.37 -13.82 -16.64
N LYS A 187 -4.86 -12.63 -16.25
CA LYS A 187 -5.83 -11.84 -17.04
C LYS A 187 -5.15 -10.98 -18.09
N GLY A 188 -3.98 -10.44 -17.77
CA GLY A 188 -3.22 -9.56 -18.65
C GLY A 188 -1.77 -9.44 -18.22
N LEU A 189 -0.94 -9.09 -19.15
CA LEU A 189 0.47 -8.81 -18.97
C LEU A 189 0.80 -7.50 -19.68
N TYR A 190 1.42 -6.57 -18.95
CA TYR A 190 1.72 -5.23 -19.45
C TYR A 190 3.19 -4.91 -19.20
N ALA A 191 3.76 -4.09 -20.09
CA ALA A 191 5.15 -3.64 -19.99
C ALA A 191 5.23 -2.12 -19.99
N HIS A 192 6.07 -1.56 -19.11
CA HIS A 192 6.42 -0.15 -19.08
C HIS A 192 7.85 0.00 -18.59
N SER A 193 8.70 0.66 -19.39
CA SER A 193 10.12 0.79 -19.11
C SER A 193 10.77 -0.57 -18.76
N ASP A 194 11.37 -0.70 -17.59
CA ASP A 194 12.01 -1.91 -17.11
C ASP A 194 11.14 -2.74 -16.15
N LEU A 195 9.82 -2.54 -16.19
CA LEU A 195 8.86 -3.26 -15.36
C LEU A 195 7.83 -4.04 -16.18
N LEU A 196 7.47 -5.21 -15.67
CA LEU A 196 6.39 -6.06 -16.15
C LEU A 196 5.27 -6.14 -15.11
N TYR A 197 4.03 -5.94 -15.56
CA TYR A 197 2.85 -5.96 -14.69
C TYR A 197 1.99 -7.18 -14.99
N PHE A 198 1.86 -8.06 -14.01
CA PHE A 198 1.07 -9.29 -14.09
C PHE A 198 -0.28 -9.06 -13.42
N HIS A 199 -1.35 -9.01 -14.21
CA HIS A 199 -2.71 -8.93 -13.69
C HIS A 199 -3.27 -10.34 -13.51
N THR A 200 -3.37 -10.79 -12.28
CA THR A 200 -3.83 -12.12 -11.91
C THR A 200 -5.22 -12.10 -11.28
N GLU A 201 -5.95 -13.21 -11.37
CA GLU A 201 -7.24 -13.40 -10.72
C GLU A 201 -7.29 -14.76 -10.05
N VAL A 202 -7.82 -14.78 -8.83
CA VAL A 202 -8.17 -16.00 -8.11
C VAL A 202 -9.70 -16.06 -8.03
N ARG A 203 -10.29 -17.19 -8.48
CA ARG A 203 -11.72 -17.48 -8.36
C ARG A 203 -11.91 -18.70 -7.49
N ASN A 204 -12.60 -18.55 -6.41
CA ASN A 204 -12.97 -19.65 -5.55
C ASN A 204 -14.40 -20.09 -5.85
N SER A 205 -14.58 -21.21 -6.55
CA SER A 205 -15.90 -21.79 -6.85
C SER A 205 -16.40 -22.73 -5.74
N SER A 206 -15.57 -23.03 -4.74
CA SER A 206 -15.95 -23.85 -3.58
C SER A 206 -16.72 -23.02 -2.55
N ASN A 207 -17.26 -23.68 -1.53
CA ASN A 207 -17.89 -23.02 -0.39
C ASN A 207 -16.88 -22.73 0.75
N VAL A 208 -15.67 -23.31 0.65
CA VAL A 208 -14.62 -23.13 1.66
C VAL A 208 -13.72 -21.98 1.26
N PRO A 209 -13.45 -21.01 2.13
CA PRO A 209 -12.51 -19.93 1.84
C PRO A 209 -11.13 -20.47 1.42
N PHE A 210 -10.45 -19.72 0.58
CA PHE A 210 -9.10 -20.02 0.14
C PHE A 210 -8.16 -18.95 0.74
N ASP A 211 -7.37 -19.36 1.72
CA ASP A 211 -6.39 -18.48 2.38
C ASP A 211 -5.06 -18.60 1.67
N VAL A 212 -4.61 -17.51 1.03
CA VAL A 212 -3.34 -17.46 0.30
C VAL A 212 -2.20 -17.30 1.30
N ASP A 213 -1.22 -18.19 1.23
CA ASP A 213 0.02 -18.07 2.00
C ASP A 213 1.00 -17.13 1.29
N PHE A 214 1.42 -17.52 0.08
CA PHE A 214 2.29 -16.72 -0.76
C PHE A 214 2.14 -17.06 -2.24
N VAL A 215 2.64 -16.16 -3.10
CA VAL A 215 2.74 -16.34 -4.54
C VAL A 215 4.21 -16.25 -4.93
N THR A 216 4.70 -17.22 -5.72
CA THR A 216 6.06 -17.24 -6.21
C THR A 216 6.11 -17.15 -7.74
N PHE A 217 7.16 -16.53 -8.24
CA PHE A 217 7.50 -16.48 -9.67
C PHE A 217 8.88 -17.12 -9.84
N LYS A 218 8.97 -18.20 -10.63
CA LYS A 218 10.20 -18.96 -10.80
C LYS A 218 10.47 -19.24 -12.27
N ILE A 219 11.68 -18.97 -12.73
CA ILE A 219 12.15 -19.43 -14.02
C ILE A 219 12.73 -20.82 -13.82
N ALA A 220 12.15 -21.83 -14.45
CA ALA A 220 12.51 -23.24 -14.33
C ALA A 220 12.71 -23.89 -15.70
N ASP A 221 13.45 -24.97 -15.74
CA ASP A 221 13.68 -25.73 -16.95
C ASP A 221 12.40 -26.39 -17.48
N LYS A 222 12.16 -26.38 -18.81
CA LYS A 222 11.02 -27.07 -19.44
C LYS A 222 11.12 -28.59 -19.36
N LYS A 223 12.35 -29.14 -19.41
CA LYS A 223 12.61 -30.57 -19.36
C LYS A 223 13.42 -30.92 -18.12
N VAL A 224 12.88 -31.79 -17.30
CA VAL A 224 13.60 -32.39 -16.18
C VAL A 224 14.32 -33.63 -16.66
N VAL A 225 15.64 -33.57 -16.84
CA VAL A 225 16.46 -34.75 -17.12
C VAL A 225 16.66 -35.52 -15.82
N LYS A 226 16.38 -36.81 -15.83
CA LYS A 226 16.26 -37.74 -14.68
C LYS A 226 17.43 -37.79 -13.66
N ARG A 227 18.43 -36.96 -13.71
CA ARG A 227 19.60 -36.96 -12.80
C ARG A 227 20.28 -35.60 -12.64
N THR A 228 19.65 -34.51 -13.02
CA THR A 228 20.23 -33.15 -12.88
C THR A 228 19.44 -32.34 -11.87
N ALA A 229 20.13 -31.59 -11.01
CA ALA A 229 19.48 -30.65 -10.13
C ALA A 229 18.73 -29.58 -10.96
N MET A 230 17.45 -29.38 -10.70
CA MET A 230 16.67 -28.30 -11.33
C MET A 230 17.26 -26.97 -10.91
N GLN A 231 17.64 -26.15 -11.86
CA GLN A 231 18.01 -24.77 -11.61
C GLN A 231 16.72 -23.93 -11.65
N GLU A 232 16.27 -23.52 -10.49
CA GLU A 232 15.17 -22.56 -10.36
C GLU A 232 15.74 -21.19 -10.00
N GLN A 233 15.35 -20.18 -10.75
CA GLN A 233 15.65 -18.78 -10.43
C GLN A 233 14.36 -18.11 -10.00
N VAL A 234 14.30 -17.67 -8.73
CA VAL A 234 13.16 -16.93 -8.22
C VAL A 234 13.23 -15.48 -8.70
N VAL A 235 12.12 -14.97 -9.22
CA VAL A 235 11.93 -13.56 -9.57
C VAL A 235 10.99 -12.97 -8.52
N TYR A 236 11.48 -12.00 -7.78
CA TYR A 236 10.69 -11.39 -6.70
C TYR A 236 9.85 -10.23 -7.23
N PRO A 237 8.54 -10.17 -6.93
CA PRO A 237 7.75 -8.98 -7.21
C PRO A 237 8.27 -7.77 -6.44
N LEU A 238 8.47 -6.67 -7.13
CA LEU A 238 8.88 -5.40 -6.51
C LEU A 238 7.70 -4.73 -5.81
N ARG A 239 6.49 -4.89 -6.38
CA ARG A 239 5.24 -4.33 -5.83
C ARG A 239 4.07 -5.28 -6.11
N ALA A 240 3.05 -5.18 -5.25
CA ALA A 240 1.76 -5.83 -5.46
C ALA A 240 0.64 -4.83 -5.13
N PHE A 241 -0.31 -4.67 -6.02
CA PHE A 241 -1.52 -3.88 -5.80
C PHE A 241 -2.71 -4.79 -5.55
N ASN A 242 -3.50 -4.50 -4.51
CA ASN A 242 -4.60 -5.33 -4.03
C ASN A 242 -4.17 -6.80 -3.81
N TYR A 243 -3.10 -6.99 -3.02
CA TYR A 243 -2.61 -8.33 -2.71
C TYR A 243 -3.63 -9.12 -1.89
N VAL A 244 -4.15 -10.17 -2.50
CA VAL A 244 -5.22 -10.97 -1.94
C VAL A 244 -4.63 -12.05 -1.03
N THR A 245 -5.00 -12.01 0.25
CA THR A 245 -4.61 -13.01 1.25
C THR A 245 -5.70 -14.02 1.55
N ARG A 246 -6.97 -13.70 1.17
CA ARG A 246 -8.13 -14.59 1.35
C ARG A 246 -9.16 -14.35 0.26
N VAL A 247 -9.68 -15.44 -0.27
CA VAL A 247 -10.81 -15.43 -1.22
C VAL A 247 -11.93 -16.29 -0.64
N ASP A 248 -13.01 -15.66 -0.21
CA ASP A 248 -14.18 -16.35 0.32
C ASP A 248 -14.81 -17.29 -0.70
N GLY A 249 -15.62 -18.23 -0.20
CA GLY A 249 -16.38 -19.13 -1.07
C GLY A 249 -17.25 -18.36 -2.06
N ARG A 250 -17.28 -18.83 -3.32
CA ARG A 250 -18.07 -18.25 -4.43
C ARG A 250 -17.69 -16.82 -4.80
N LYS A 251 -16.48 -16.36 -4.42
CA LYS A 251 -15.96 -15.04 -4.77
C LYS A 251 -14.71 -15.12 -5.66
N SER A 252 -14.34 -13.98 -6.23
CA SER A 252 -13.08 -13.79 -6.94
C SER A 252 -12.41 -12.50 -6.51
N ALA A 253 -11.10 -12.46 -6.66
CA ALA A 253 -10.30 -11.29 -6.37
C ALA A 253 -9.12 -11.21 -7.34
N CYS A 254 -8.69 -9.97 -7.64
CA CYS A 254 -7.59 -9.70 -8.56
C CYS A 254 -6.43 -9.04 -7.83
N THR A 255 -5.22 -9.42 -8.21
CA THR A 255 -3.96 -8.79 -7.76
C THR A 255 -3.15 -8.38 -8.99
N VAL A 256 -2.51 -7.23 -8.93
CA VAL A 256 -1.52 -6.81 -9.93
C VAL A 256 -0.15 -6.84 -9.29
N PHE A 257 0.79 -7.61 -9.86
CA PHE A 257 2.19 -7.65 -9.43
C PHE A 257 3.05 -6.87 -10.41
N ALA A 258 3.98 -6.09 -9.91
CA ALA A 258 5.05 -5.47 -10.71
C ALA A 258 6.35 -6.23 -10.45
N LEU A 259 6.95 -6.74 -11.52
CA LEU A 259 8.23 -7.47 -11.51
C LEU A 259 9.27 -6.68 -12.32
N PRO A 260 10.57 -6.81 -12.01
CA PRO A 260 11.60 -6.32 -12.89
C PRO A 260 11.49 -6.99 -14.26
N LYS A 261 11.91 -6.32 -15.31
CA LYS A 261 11.98 -6.88 -16.66
C LYS A 261 12.96 -8.05 -16.71
N PHE A 262 12.51 -9.14 -17.25
CA PHE A 262 13.32 -10.32 -17.49
C PHE A 262 12.93 -10.98 -18.81
N THR A 263 13.76 -11.87 -19.29
CA THR A 263 13.50 -12.74 -20.46
C THR A 263 13.56 -14.19 -20.02
N ILE A 264 12.79 -15.03 -20.70
CA ILE A 264 12.78 -16.48 -20.45
C ILE A 264 13.53 -17.15 -21.60
N PRO A 265 14.66 -17.85 -21.34
CA PRO A 265 15.34 -18.66 -22.37
C PRO A 265 14.39 -19.71 -22.98
N ASP A 266 14.65 -20.13 -24.20
CA ASP A 266 13.78 -21.06 -24.95
C ASP A 266 13.61 -22.43 -24.29
N ASP A 267 14.62 -22.87 -23.54
CA ASP A 267 14.63 -24.11 -22.75
C ASP A 267 13.96 -23.97 -21.37
N LYS A 268 13.56 -22.74 -20.99
CA LYS A 268 12.95 -22.43 -19.69
C LYS A 268 11.53 -21.90 -19.84
N LYS A 269 10.82 -21.86 -18.71
CA LYS A 269 9.47 -21.32 -18.54
C LYS A 269 9.39 -20.55 -17.23
N LEU A 270 8.50 -19.56 -17.16
CA LEU A 270 8.10 -18.95 -15.91
C LEU A 270 6.97 -19.79 -15.30
N VAL A 271 7.14 -20.22 -14.08
CA VAL A 271 6.12 -20.88 -13.27
C VAL A 271 5.65 -19.90 -12.20
N VAL A 272 4.37 -19.63 -12.19
CA VAL A 272 3.72 -18.80 -11.16
C VAL A 272 2.89 -19.70 -10.26
N GLU A 273 3.27 -19.78 -9.00
CA GLU A 273 2.69 -20.70 -8.03
C GLU A 273 2.01 -19.91 -6.90
N MET A 274 0.86 -20.39 -6.47
CA MET A 274 0.12 -19.87 -5.33
C MET A 274 -0.12 -20.99 -4.33
N PHE A 275 0.29 -20.78 -3.10
CA PHE A 275 0.18 -21.73 -2.01
C PHE A 275 -0.96 -21.35 -1.07
N GLU A 276 -1.70 -22.37 -0.61
CA GLU A 276 -2.72 -22.20 0.41
C GLU A 276 -2.11 -22.31 1.80
N LYS A 277 -2.47 -21.40 2.68
CA LYS A 277 -2.04 -21.42 4.08
C LYS A 277 -2.62 -22.64 4.80
N GLN A 278 -1.76 -23.50 5.34
CA GLN A 278 -2.14 -24.72 6.04
C GLN A 278 -3.08 -25.66 5.24
N GLY A 279 -3.04 -25.55 3.91
CA GLY A 279 -3.88 -26.33 3.01
C GLY A 279 -3.10 -26.97 1.86
N GLY A 280 -3.78 -27.79 1.04
CA GLY A 280 -3.18 -28.52 -0.07
C GLY A 280 -3.71 -28.07 -1.44
N ARG A 281 -4.48 -27.00 -1.54
CA ARG A 281 -5.07 -26.53 -2.80
C ARG A 281 -4.12 -25.64 -3.60
N HIS A 282 -2.88 -26.09 -3.74
CA HIS A 282 -1.86 -25.42 -4.53
C HIS A 282 -2.30 -25.21 -5.98
N GLN A 283 -2.05 -24.02 -6.51
CA GLN A 283 -2.35 -23.59 -7.87
C GLN A 283 -1.05 -23.17 -8.57
N ALA A 284 -0.89 -23.56 -9.83
CA ALA A 284 0.26 -23.12 -10.63
C ALA A 284 -0.13 -22.97 -12.09
N PHE A 285 0.41 -21.97 -12.76
CA PHE A 285 0.37 -21.83 -14.21
C PHE A 285 1.75 -21.46 -14.77
N GLU A 286 1.91 -21.66 -16.06
CA GLU A 286 3.18 -21.51 -16.75
C GLU A 286 3.05 -20.47 -17.87
N LEU A 287 4.14 -19.73 -18.11
CA LEU A 287 4.31 -18.82 -19.24
C LEU A 287 5.61 -19.11 -19.97
N GLU A 288 5.59 -18.85 -21.25
CA GLU A 288 6.78 -18.89 -22.10
C GLU A 288 7.23 -17.47 -22.51
N ASN A 289 8.44 -17.38 -23.08
CA ASN A 289 8.96 -16.09 -23.55
C ASN A 289 8.02 -15.41 -24.57
N GLY A 290 7.34 -16.20 -25.40
CA GLY A 290 6.34 -15.70 -26.34
C GLY A 290 5.18 -14.95 -25.69
N ASP A 291 4.81 -15.29 -24.46
CA ASP A 291 3.77 -14.58 -23.70
C ASP A 291 4.30 -13.24 -23.18
N LEU A 292 5.56 -13.20 -22.72
CA LEU A 292 6.20 -11.95 -22.27
C LEU A 292 6.37 -10.95 -23.41
N VAL A 293 6.82 -11.39 -24.55
CA VAL A 293 7.02 -10.53 -25.74
C VAL A 293 5.70 -9.93 -26.25
N ARG A 294 4.58 -10.60 -26.00
CA ARG A 294 3.24 -10.11 -26.36
C ARG A 294 2.59 -9.23 -25.27
N ALA A 295 3.34 -8.84 -24.23
CA ALA A 295 2.85 -7.93 -23.22
C ALA A 295 2.33 -6.63 -23.86
N GLU A 296 1.16 -6.17 -23.43
CA GLU A 296 0.60 -4.88 -23.88
C GLU A 296 1.42 -3.71 -23.31
N THR A 297 1.63 -2.66 -24.09
CA THR A 297 2.31 -1.46 -23.59
C THR A 297 1.35 -0.62 -22.74
N VAL A 298 1.85 -0.05 -21.66
CA VAL A 298 1.05 0.80 -20.76
C VAL A 298 0.53 2.06 -21.44
N ASN A 299 1.17 2.53 -22.53
CA ASN A 299 0.70 3.68 -23.32
C ASN A 299 -0.71 3.48 -23.89
N GLU A 300 -1.12 2.24 -24.10
CA GLU A 300 -2.50 1.89 -24.51
C GLU A 300 -3.50 1.95 -23.32
N LEU A 301 -2.97 1.96 -22.10
CA LEU A 301 -3.74 2.20 -20.90
C LEU A 301 -3.82 3.72 -20.71
N LYS A 302 -4.91 4.35 -21.05
CA LYS A 302 -5.18 5.76 -20.68
C LYS A 302 -5.08 5.85 -19.14
N VAL A 303 -3.88 6.01 -18.63
CA VAL A 303 -3.60 6.20 -17.21
C VAL A 303 -4.18 7.57 -16.83
N ARG A 304 -5.21 7.59 -16.00
CA ARG A 304 -5.86 8.79 -15.48
C ARG A 304 -5.68 8.89 -13.99
#